data_85a336a724deb05891a36ca50af6779b
#
_entry.id   85a336a724deb05891a36ca50af6779b
#
_cell.length_a   1.000
_cell.length_b   1.000
_cell.length_c   1.000
_cell.angle_alpha   90.00
_cell.angle_beta   90.00
_cell.angle_gamma   90.00
#
_symmetry.space_group_name_H-M   'P 1'
#
loop_
_entity.id
_entity.type
_entity.pdbx_description
1 polymer ?
#
loop_
_entity_poly.entity_id
_entity_poly.type
_entity_poly.pdbx_seq_one_letter_code
_entity_poly.pdbx_strand_id
1 'polypeptide(L)'
;MPIFLSLLPTFTTNRKMKKSAIIGLITIAISVGILFSLNANTDTYSNFKEASTSGKEEHVMGYWEKSMGIYYDAVKDANHFGFHMKDEKGEIREVIYNGTKPQDFEKSEKLVLIGQMKDDKFYASKILMKCPSKYNDNLVEINKDGKVDTVNQNGEKIYK
;
A
#
# COMPACT_ATOMS: atom_id res chain seq x y z
N MET A 1 37.62 35.16 -34.47
CA MET A 1 36.65 36.14 -33.99
C MET A 1 36.12 35.64 -32.65
N PRO A 2 36.47 36.34 -31.61
CA PRO A 2 36.03 35.98 -30.25
C PRO A 2 34.77 36.78 -29.88
N ILE A 3 34.26 36.54 -28.71
CA ILE A 3 33.25 37.33 -28.00
C ILE A 3 31.89 36.64 -27.91
N PHE A 4 31.76 35.83 -26.86
CA PHE A 4 30.52 35.83 -26.05
C PHE A 4 30.78 35.12 -24.69
N LEU A 5 31.72 35.67 -23.94
CA LEU A 5 32.01 35.22 -22.58
C LEU A 5 32.01 36.46 -21.66
N SER A 6 30.81 36.96 -21.32
CA SER A 6 30.68 37.87 -20.17
C SER A 6 29.24 38.28 -19.97
N LEU A 7 28.51 37.54 -19.16
CA LEU A 7 27.31 38.04 -18.45
C LEU A 7 26.88 37.02 -17.39
N LEU A 8 27.79 36.67 -16.48
CA LEU A 8 27.40 36.17 -15.18
C LEU A 8 27.39 37.38 -14.23
N PRO A 9 26.23 37.79 -13.71
CA PRO A 9 26.19 38.77 -12.65
C PRO A 9 26.79 38.14 -11.39
N THR A 10 27.97 38.61 -11.02
CA THR A 10 28.57 38.34 -9.71
C THR A 10 27.69 38.98 -8.65
N PHE A 11 26.81 38.18 -8.06
CA PHE A 11 25.95 38.59 -6.94
C PHE A 11 26.76 38.55 -5.65
N THR A 12 27.73 39.43 -5.49
CA THR A 12 28.42 39.71 -4.21
C THR A 12 27.65 40.79 -3.46
N THR A 13 26.49 40.47 -2.92
CA THR A 13 25.83 41.31 -1.92
C THR A 13 26.32 40.95 -0.53
N ASN A 14 27.36 41.59 -0.10
CA ASN A 14 27.84 41.56 1.30
C ASN A 14 26.88 42.40 2.18
N ARG A 15 25.60 42.01 2.19
CA ARG A 15 24.56 42.60 3.05
C ARG A 15 24.72 41.97 4.42
N LYS A 16 25.25 42.71 5.41
CA LYS A 16 25.18 42.29 6.83
C LYS A 16 23.72 41.99 7.18
N MET A 17 23.40 40.72 7.28
CA MET A 17 22.04 40.26 7.60
C MET A 17 21.66 40.74 9.01
N LYS A 18 20.51 41.36 9.13
CA LYS A 18 19.97 41.76 10.44
C LYS A 18 19.75 40.52 11.31
N LYS A 19 20.06 40.57 12.60
CA LYS A 19 19.89 39.45 13.53
C LYS A 19 18.51 38.85 13.46
N SER A 20 17.47 39.66 13.22
CA SER A 20 16.07 39.18 13.02
C SER A 20 15.91 38.30 11.78
N ALA A 21 16.65 38.57 10.70
CA ALA A 21 16.58 37.72 9.48
C ALA A 21 17.22 36.36 9.71
N ILE A 22 18.31 36.29 10.50
CA ILE A 22 18.94 35.02 10.88
C ILE A 22 17.99 34.17 11.74
N ILE A 23 17.35 34.81 12.72
CA ILE A 23 16.35 34.13 13.57
C ILE A 23 15.19 33.59 12.73
N GLY A 24 14.65 34.37 11.79
CA GLY A 24 13.60 33.94 10.87
C GLY A 24 14.01 32.73 10.01
N LEU A 25 15.26 32.75 9.52
CA LEU A 25 15.77 31.63 8.71
C LEU A 25 15.93 30.34 9.52
N ILE A 26 16.37 30.45 10.78
CA ILE A 26 16.48 29.30 11.69
C ILE A 26 15.09 28.73 12.03
N THR A 27 14.10 29.58 12.29
CA THR A 27 12.73 29.09 12.58
C THR A 27 12.12 28.40 11.38
N ILE A 28 12.32 28.89 10.16
CA ILE A 28 11.87 28.22 8.93
C ILE A 28 12.58 26.87 8.77
N ALA A 29 13.89 26.81 8.97
CA ALA A 29 14.64 25.55 8.85
C ALA A 29 14.16 24.50 9.87
N ILE A 30 13.90 24.91 11.11
CA ILE A 30 13.35 24.01 12.15
C ILE A 30 11.94 23.52 11.76
N SER A 31 11.07 24.42 11.28
CA SER A 31 9.71 24.07 10.85
C SER A 31 9.73 23.08 9.69
N VAL A 32 10.60 23.28 8.70
CA VAL A 32 10.77 22.35 7.57
C VAL A 32 11.29 20.99 8.06
N GLY A 33 12.26 21.00 8.98
CA GLY A 33 12.79 19.77 9.58
C GLY A 33 11.72 18.96 10.33
N ILE A 34 10.85 19.61 11.09
CA ILE A 34 9.72 18.96 11.77
C ILE A 34 8.72 18.39 10.75
N LEU A 35 8.37 19.14 9.70
CA LEU A 35 7.48 18.65 8.65
C LEU A 35 8.05 17.42 7.93
N PHE A 36 9.34 17.41 7.63
CA PHE A 36 10.03 16.26 7.05
C PHE A 36 10.03 15.07 7.99
N SER A 37 10.26 15.29 9.29
CA SER A 37 10.25 14.22 10.30
C SER A 37 8.86 13.58 10.46
N LEU A 38 7.79 14.37 10.36
CA LEU A 38 6.41 13.86 10.47
C LEU A 38 5.98 13.06 9.22
N ASN A 39 6.55 13.35 8.05
CA ASN A 39 6.28 12.60 6.82
C ASN A 39 7.10 11.29 6.68
N ALA A 40 8.09 11.08 7.55
CA ALA A 40 8.93 9.88 7.49
C ALA A 40 8.20 8.58 7.92
N ASN A 41 6.99 8.69 8.46
CA ASN A 41 6.15 7.55 8.84
C ASN A 41 4.98 7.32 7.87
N THR A 42 5.12 7.66 6.61
CA THR A 42 4.15 7.22 5.61
C THR A 42 4.26 5.70 5.51
N ASP A 43 3.17 5.00 5.82
CA ASP A 43 3.05 3.55 5.62
C ASP A 43 3.23 3.25 4.13
N THR A 44 4.47 3.20 3.70
CA THR A 44 4.84 2.82 2.34
C THR A 44 4.77 1.31 2.29
N TYR A 45 4.01 0.76 1.35
CA TYR A 45 4.02 -0.69 1.11
C TYR A 45 5.44 -1.11 0.72
N SER A 46 5.98 -2.04 1.49
CA SER A 46 7.29 -2.65 1.28
C SER A 46 7.17 -3.89 0.39
N ASN A 47 8.26 -4.33 -0.16
CA ASN A 47 8.38 -5.66 -0.76
C ASN A 47 9.10 -6.64 0.20
N PHE A 48 9.12 -7.93 -0.10
CA PHE A 48 9.74 -8.94 0.78
C PHE A 48 11.23 -8.67 1.03
N LYS A 49 11.95 -8.17 0.03
CA LYS A 49 13.37 -7.83 0.17
C LYS A 49 13.59 -6.68 1.13
N GLU A 50 12.77 -5.64 1.06
CA GLU A 50 12.82 -4.51 1.99
C GLU A 50 12.45 -4.96 3.40
N ALA A 51 11.38 -5.76 3.55
CA ALA A 51 10.95 -6.33 4.81
C ALA A 51 12.04 -7.21 5.46
N SER A 52 12.80 -7.97 4.66
CA SER A 52 13.92 -8.79 5.17
C SER A 52 15.08 -7.94 5.68
N THR A 53 15.28 -6.75 5.13
CA THR A 53 16.37 -5.85 5.52
C THR A 53 16.00 -5.01 6.75
N SER A 54 14.73 -4.61 6.86
CA SER A 54 14.27 -3.73 7.94
C SER A 54 14.21 -4.44 9.31
N GLY A 55 13.88 -5.73 9.31
CA GLY A 55 13.68 -6.53 10.52
C GLY A 55 12.54 -6.03 11.43
N LYS A 56 11.70 -5.14 10.92
CA LYS A 56 10.55 -4.55 11.60
C LYS A 56 9.25 -5.10 11.04
N GLU A 57 8.14 -4.73 11.67
CA GLU A 57 6.82 -4.96 11.11
C GLU A 57 6.62 -4.08 9.86
N GLU A 58 6.31 -4.72 8.75
CA GLU A 58 6.17 -4.10 7.43
C GLU A 58 4.84 -4.46 6.79
N HIS A 59 4.37 -3.59 5.90
CA HIS A 59 3.17 -3.80 5.11
C HIS A 59 3.57 -4.27 3.71
N VAL A 60 3.47 -5.56 3.45
CA VAL A 60 3.81 -6.13 2.14
C VAL A 60 2.56 -6.39 1.33
N MET A 61 2.53 -5.88 0.10
CA MET A 61 1.42 -6.03 -0.83
C MET A 61 1.79 -7.01 -1.95
N GLY A 62 0.83 -7.86 -2.31
CA GLY A 62 1.06 -8.86 -3.35
C GLY A 62 -0.17 -9.68 -3.70
N TYR A 63 0.08 -10.83 -4.31
CA TYR A 63 -0.93 -11.75 -4.84
C TYR A 63 -0.68 -13.16 -4.32
N TRP A 64 -1.72 -13.89 -4.00
CA TRP A 64 -1.61 -15.29 -3.66
C TRP A 64 -1.07 -16.11 -4.84
N GLU A 65 0.00 -16.86 -4.62
CA GLU A 65 0.56 -17.77 -5.62
C GLU A 65 -0.21 -19.12 -5.59
N LYS A 66 -1.23 -19.21 -6.42
CA LYS A 66 -2.18 -20.35 -6.43
C LYS A 66 -1.51 -21.67 -6.76
N SER A 67 -0.43 -21.66 -7.54
CA SER A 67 0.27 -22.88 -7.99
C SER A 67 0.90 -23.65 -6.84
N MET A 68 1.24 -22.98 -5.74
CA MET A 68 1.86 -23.58 -4.56
C MET A 68 0.87 -24.01 -3.49
N GLY A 69 -0.43 -23.72 -3.68
CA GLY A 69 -1.46 -24.13 -2.75
C GLY A 69 -1.46 -23.40 -1.41
N ILE A 70 -2.18 -23.97 -0.45
CA ILE A 70 -2.28 -23.47 0.93
C ILE A 70 -2.03 -24.63 1.90
N TYR A 71 -1.53 -24.29 3.08
CA TYR A 71 -1.33 -25.19 4.21
C TYR A 71 -2.29 -24.81 5.32
N TYR A 72 -3.39 -25.54 5.45
CA TYR A 72 -4.39 -25.29 6.49
C TYR A 72 -5.10 -26.59 6.87
N ASP A 73 -5.04 -26.95 8.14
CA ASP A 73 -5.77 -28.09 8.69
C ASP A 73 -6.57 -27.62 9.92
N ALA A 74 -7.84 -27.34 9.71
CA ALA A 74 -8.75 -26.84 10.74
C ALA A 74 -8.97 -27.82 11.89
N VAL A 75 -8.65 -29.12 11.71
CA VAL A 75 -8.84 -30.15 12.74
C VAL A 75 -7.62 -30.27 13.63
N LYS A 76 -6.43 -30.21 13.06
CA LYS A 76 -5.15 -30.33 13.80
C LYS A 76 -4.72 -29.02 14.43
N ASP A 77 -4.77 -27.93 13.65
CA ASP A 77 -4.39 -26.60 14.10
C ASP A 77 -5.16 -25.54 13.31
N ALA A 78 -6.28 -25.11 13.86
CA ALA A 78 -7.13 -24.09 13.24
C ALA A 78 -6.48 -22.70 13.24
N ASN A 79 -5.41 -22.48 13.99
CA ASN A 79 -4.73 -21.21 14.11
C ASN A 79 -3.40 -21.14 13.33
N HIS A 80 -3.16 -22.11 12.47
CA HIS A 80 -1.98 -22.13 11.61
C HIS A 80 -2.39 -22.14 10.15
N PHE A 81 -2.26 -20.98 9.49
CA PHE A 81 -2.58 -20.82 8.08
C PHE A 81 -1.34 -20.40 7.30
N GLY A 82 -0.90 -21.22 6.36
CA GLY A 82 0.25 -20.98 5.52
C GLY A 82 -0.10 -20.94 4.03
N PHE A 83 0.56 -20.07 3.28
CA PHE A 83 0.42 -19.94 1.83
C PHE A 83 1.64 -19.26 1.23
N HIS A 84 1.75 -19.24 -0.10
CA HIS A 84 2.79 -18.49 -0.78
C HIS A 84 2.21 -17.22 -1.39
N MET A 85 2.93 -16.11 -1.23
CA MET A 85 2.55 -14.82 -1.81
C MET A 85 3.68 -14.32 -2.70
N LYS A 86 3.29 -13.78 -3.85
CA LYS A 86 4.15 -13.07 -4.78
C LYS A 86 3.95 -11.57 -4.58
N ASP A 87 5.01 -10.85 -4.26
CA ASP A 87 4.97 -9.40 -4.09
C ASP A 87 4.91 -8.65 -5.44
N GLU A 88 4.82 -7.33 -5.40
CA GLU A 88 4.78 -6.49 -6.62
C GLU A 88 6.10 -6.48 -7.41
N LYS A 89 7.21 -6.90 -6.81
CA LYS A 89 8.51 -7.06 -7.47
C LYS A 89 8.68 -8.44 -8.09
N GLY A 90 7.75 -9.37 -7.84
CA GLY A 90 7.76 -10.72 -8.35
C GLY A 90 8.46 -11.74 -7.45
N GLU A 91 8.87 -11.33 -6.24
CA GLU A 91 9.47 -12.23 -5.26
C GLU A 91 8.37 -13.07 -4.58
N ILE A 92 8.62 -14.39 -4.48
CA ILE A 92 7.67 -15.32 -3.85
C ILE A 92 8.24 -15.75 -2.51
N ARG A 93 7.41 -15.64 -1.46
CA ARG A 93 7.76 -16.07 -0.11
C ARG A 93 6.63 -16.86 0.53
N GLU A 94 7.03 -17.80 1.39
CA GLU A 94 6.10 -18.48 2.27
C GLU A 94 5.63 -17.51 3.36
N VAL A 95 4.31 -17.47 3.54
CA VAL A 95 3.64 -16.64 4.56
C VAL A 95 3.02 -17.56 5.59
N ILE A 96 3.29 -17.29 6.85
CA ILE A 96 2.69 -17.97 7.98
C ILE A 96 1.84 -16.97 8.74
N TYR A 97 0.57 -17.28 8.89
CA TYR A 97 -0.37 -16.50 9.68
C TYR A 97 -0.85 -17.30 10.87
N ASN A 98 -0.59 -16.77 12.07
CA ASN A 98 -1.06 -17.37 13.32
C ASN A 98 -2.52 -16.98 13.57
N GLY A 99 -3.42 -17.61 12.85
CA GLY A 99 -4.85 -17.38 12.93
C GLY A 99 -5.60 -18.27 11.95
N THR A 100 -6.91 -18.26 12.08
CA THR A 100 -7.80 -19.02 11.21
C THR A 100 -7.72 -18.51 9.78
N LYS A 101 -7.76 -19.44 8.82
CA LYS A 101 -7.85 -19.09 7.40
C LYS A 101 -9.01 -18.11 7.17
N PRO A 102 -8.75 -16.93 6.58
CA PRO A 102 -9.80 -15.97 6.28
C PRO A 102 -10.86 -16.54 5.33
N GLN A 103 -12.12 -16.22 5.59
CA GLN A 103 -13.21 -16.56 4.69
C GLN A 103 -12.97 -15.93 3.32
N ASP A 104 -13.31 -16.66 2.25
CA ASP A 104 -13.15 -16.21 0.86
C ASP A 104 -11.70 -15.84 0.44
N PHE A 105 -10.68 -16.35 1.16
CA PHE A 105 -9.27 -16.11 0.84
C PHE A 105 -8.96 -16.41 -0.63
N GLU A 106 -9.49 -17.51 -1.18
CA GLU A 106 -9.25 -17.93 -2.56
C GLU A 106 -9.86 -17.00 -3.61
N LYS A 107 -10.81 -16.15 -3.20
CA LYS A 107 -11.46 -15.17 -4.07
C LYS A 107 -10.73 -13.82 -4.07
N SER A 108 -9.75 -13.64 -3.17
CA SER A 108 -9.01 -12.40 -3.08
C SER A 108 -8.14 -12.20 -4.32
N GLU A 109 -8.17 -11.01 -4.89
CA GLU A 109 -7.27 -10.63 -5.98
C GLU A 109 -5.94 -10.12 -5.45
N LYS A 110 -5.97 -9.34 -4.39
CA LYS A 110 -4.80 -8.68 -3.82
C LYS A 110 -4.79 -8.80 -2.31
N LEU A 111 -3.63 -9.07 -1.77
CA LEU A 111 -3.41 -9.20 -0.33
C LEU A 111 -2.49 -8.10 0.16
N VAL A 112 -2.74 -7.60 1.36
CA VAL A 112 -1.81 -6.79 2.13
C VAL A 112 -1.54 -7.52 3.43
N LEU A 113 -0.30 -7.86 3.65
CA LEU A 113 0.17 -8.53 4.86
C LEU A 113 0.84 -7.51 5.77
N ILE A 114 0.53 -7.57 7.05
CA ILE A 114 1.23 -6.84 8.08
C ILE A 114 1.98 -7.86 8.91
N GLY A 115 3.30 -7.71 9.05
CA GLY A 115 4.10 -8.69 9.76
C GLY A 115 5.60 -8.47 9.58
N GLN A 116 6.38 -9.50 9.90
CA GLN A 116 7.84 -9.44 9.88
C GLN A 116 8.42 -10.61 9.08
N MET A 117 9.55 -10.34 8.40
CA MET A 117 10.38 -11.41 7.85
C MET A 117 11.22 -12.05 8.96
N LYS A 118 11.22 -13.38 9.01
CA LYS A 118 12.07 -14.17 9.90
C LYS A 118 12.41 -15.48 9.22
N ASP A 119 13.68 -15.86 9.22
CA ASP A 119 14.18 -17.14 8.66
C ASP A 119 13.64 -17.42 7.24
N ASP A 120 13.67 -16.39 6.37
CA ASP A 120 13.23 -16.44 4.96
C ASP A 120 11.71 -16.63 4.76
N LYS A 121 10.91 -16.57 5.83
CA LYS A 121 9.45 -16.64 5.81
C LYS A 121 8.85 -15.34 6.34
N PHE A 122 7.65 -15.02 5.87
CA PHE A 122 6.92 -13.85 6.35
C PHE A 122 5.88 -14.27 7.38
N TYR A 123 6.06 -13.82 8.61
CA TYR A 123 5.11 -14.06 9.71
C TYR A 123 4.11 -12.92 9.77
N ALA A 124 2.93 -13.16 9.25
CA ALA A 124 1.86 -12.17 9.22
C ALA A 124 1.14 -12.10 10.57
N SER A 125 1.01 -10.89 11.12
CA SER A 125 0.14 -10.57 12.25
C SER A 125 -1.29 -10.28 11.77
N LYS A 126 -1.44 -9.77 10.53
CA LYS A 126 -2.72 -9.42 9.94
C LYS A 126 -2.71 -9.63 8.42
N ILE A 127 -3.84 -10.08 7.91
CA ILE A 127 -4.11 -10.21 6.47
C ILE A 127 -5.29 -9.30 6.10
N LEU A 128 -5.06 -8.38 5.17
CA LEU A 128 -6.10 -7.56 4.56
C LEU A 128 -6.30 -8.04 3.12
N MET A 129 -7.54 -8.37 2.78
CA MET A 129 -7.88 -8.87 1.46
C MET A 129 -8.63 -7.79 0.68
N LYS A 130 -8.22 -7.56 -0.56
CA LYS A 130 -9.03 -6.85 -1.54
C LYS A 130 -9.76 -7.88 -2.38
N CYS A 131 -11.02 -8.12 -2.05
CA CYS A 131 -11.91 -8.83 -2.95
C CYS A 131 -12.27 -7.90 -4.11
N PRO A 132 -12.36 -8.41 -5.36
CA PRO A 132 -12.99 -7.64 -6.42
C PRO A 132 -14.38 -7.30 -5.93
N SER A 133 -14.65 -6.02 -5.75
CA SER A 133 -16.00 -5.54 -5.60
C SER A 133 -16.69 -5.89 -6.89
N LYS A 134 -17.38 -7.05 -6.94
CA LYS A 134 -18.52 -7.16 -7.82
C LYS A 134 -19.50 -6.12 -7.29
N TYR A 135 -19.32 -4.87 -7.68
CA TYR A 135 -20.45 -4.00 -7.77
C TYR A 135 -21.40 -4.80 -8.66
N ASN A 136 -22.51 -5.26 -8.10
CA ASN A 136 -23.64 -5.61 -8.89
C ASN A 136 -23.91 -4.35 -9.69
N ASP A 137 -23.46 -4.33 -10.96
CA ASP A 137 -23.71 -3.26 -11.91
C ASP A 137 -25.21 -3.19 -12.25
N ASN A 138 -26.02 -3.79 -11.43
CA ASN A 138 -27.47 -3.74 -11.50
C ASN A 138 -27.90 -2.44 -10.81
N LEU A 139 -28.04 -1.40 -11.60
CA LEU A 139 -28.69 -0.17 -11.17
C LEU A 139 -30.15 -0.52 -10.85
N VAL A 140 -30.56 -0.16 -9.66
CA VAL A 140 -31.97 -0.28 -9.25
C VAL A 140 -32.64 1.04 -9.61
N GLU A 141 -33.41 1.05 -10.68
CA GLU A 141 -34.26 2.20 -11.01
C GLU A 141 -35.64 2.04 -10.37
N ILE A 142 -36.07 3.04 -9.64
CA ILE A 142 -37.43 3.12 -9.13
C ILE A 142 -38.27 3.87 -10.16
N ASN A 143 -39.17 3.16 -10.82
CA ASN A 143 -40.10 3.76 -11.77
C ASN A 143 -41.08 4.69 -11.05
N LYS A 144 -41.70 5.63 -11.81
CA LYS A 144 -42.69 6.58 -11.29
C LYS A 144 -43.88 5.90 -10.60
N ASP A 145 -44.08 4.61 -10.87
CA ASP A 145 -45.14 3.78 -10.25
C ASP A 145 -44.67 3.04 -8.98
N GLY A 146 -43.48 3.36 -8.46
CA GLY A 146 -42.93 2.77 -7.23
C GLY A 146 -42.46 1.31 -7.38
N LYS A 147 -42.38 0.77 -8.60
CA LYS A 147 -41.85 -0.57 -8.87
C LYS A 147 -40.33 -0.51 -9.07
N VAL A 148 -39.65 -1.50 -8.50
CA VAL A 148 -38.21 -1.66 -8.56
C VAL A 148 -37.87 -2.55 -9.77
N ASP A 149 -37.22 -1.98 -10.76
CA ASP A 149 -36.66 -2.71 -11.91
C ASP A 149 -35.14 -2.81 -11.75
N THR A 150 -34.58 -3.99 -12.01
CA THR A 150 -33.14 -4.21 -12.03
C THR A 150 -32.68 -4.08 -13.49
N VAL A 151 -31.80 -3.12 -13.76
CA VAL A 151 -31.24 -2.88 -15.10
C VAL A 151 -29.73 -3.11 -15.10
N ASN A 152 -29.18 -3.56 -16.25
CA ASN A 152 -27.73 -3.63 -16.45
C ASN A 152 -27.15 -2.25 -16.77
N GLN A 153 -25.84 -2.13 -16.87
CA GLN A 153 -25.15 -0.88 -17.23
C GLN A 153 -25.59 -0.27 -18.56
N ASN A 154 -26.19 -1.07 -19.44
CA ASN A 154 -26.69 -0.62 -20.74
C ASN A 154 -28.17 -0.21 -20.70
N GLY A 155 -28.79 -0.19 -19.51
CA GLY A 155 -30.19 0.16 -19.35
C GLY A 155 -31.20 -0.94 -19.75
N GLU A 156 -30.75 -2.17 -19.95
CA GLU A 156 -31.62 -3.30 -20.30
C GLU A 156 -32.18 -3.98 -19.02
N LYS A 157 -33.48 -4.24 -19.01
CA LYS A 157 -34.15 -4.91 -17.87
C LYS A 157 -33.70 -6.37 -17.74
N ILE A 158 -33.25 -6.74 -16.56
CA ILE A 158 -32.90 -8.11 -16.24
C ILE A 158 -34.11 -8.79 -15.60
N TYR A 159 -34.73 -9.71 -16.30
CA TYR A 159 -35.77 -10.58 -15.77
C TYR A 159 -35.12 -11.85 -15.19
N LYS A 160 -35.47 -12.19 -13.96
CA LYS A 160 -35.01 -13.42 -13.30
C LYS A 160 -36.16 -14.40 -13.15
#